data_1ec4f659d3e5d4d1ed53e39cea4a0ca9
#
_entry.id   1ec4f659d3e5d4d1ed53e39cea4a0ca9
#
_cell.length_a   1.000
_cell.length_b   1.000
_cell.length_c   1.000
_cell.angle_alpha   90.00
_cell.angle_beta   90.00
_cell.angle_gamma   90.00
#
_symmetry.space_group_name_H-M   'P 1'
#
loop_
_entity.id
_entity.type
_entity.pdbx_description
1 polymer ?
#
loop_
_entity_poly.entity_id
_entity_poly.type
_entity_poly.pdbx_seq_one_letter_code
_entity_poly.pdbx_strand_id
1 'polypeptide(L)'
;VIKIPMVCLYLLQCLLVPKYASDIKEGAMIKEYYNSEKNHDVLILGDCEVYENISPVTMWENYGISSYIRGSAEQLIWQSYYLLEDTLKYEKPQVVIVNVLAMTQRDAKSEAYNRMTLDGMKLSKYKIASIRESMTEEENMASYIFPLLRYHSRWSELSSEDFRYMWKTPSVTTNGYLMQKGVRPVKTIPKAAPLANYTSVSYTHLTLPTNS
;
A
#
# COMPACT_ATOMS: atom_id res chain seq x y z
N VAL A 1 -33.76 16.88 5.92
CA VAL A 1 -33.97 16.41 4.53
C VAL A 1 -32.63 15.97 3.87
N ILE A 2 -31.48 16.61 4.12
CA ILE A 2 -30.16 16.30 3.49
C ILE A 2 -29.56 15.00 3.97
N LYS A 3 -29.88 14.50 5.16
CA LYS A 3 -29.24 13.31 5.77
C LYS A 3 -29.53 12.01 5.02
N ILE A 4 -30.71 11.82 4.49
CA ILE A 4 -31.10 10.56 3.80
C ILE A 4 -30.31 10.38 2.49
N PRO A 5 -30.20 11.35 1.56
CA PRO A 5 -29.40 11.22 0.37
C PRO A 5 -27.92 10.93 0.67
N MET A 6 -27.35 11.57 1.70
CA MET A 6 -25.96 11.33 2.10
C MET A 6 -25.72 9.89 2.59
N VAL A 7 -26.66 9.34 3.35
CA VAL A 7 -26.60 7.94 3.78
C VAL A 7 -26.70 7.02 2.57
N CYS A 8 -27.62 7.25 1.65
CA CYS A 8 -27.74 6.44 0.43
C CYS A 8 -26.46 6.47 -0.41
N LEU A 9 -25.86 7.65 -0.61
CA LEU A 9 -24.58 7.77 -1.33
C LEU A 9 -23.45 7.04 -0.63
N TYR A 10 -23.38 7.10 0.69
CA TYR A 10 -22.41 6.37 1.47
C TYR A 10 -22.58 4.85 1.33
N LEU A 11 -23.83 4.35 1.39
CA LEU A 11 -24.14 2.94 1.19
C LEU A 11 -23.75 2.46 -0.21
N LEU A 12 -24.09 3.26 -1.23
CA LEU A 12 -23.69 2.97 -2.61
C LEU A 12 -22.16 2.95 -2.75
N GLN A 13 -21.46 3.88 -2.14
CA GLN A 13 -19.99 3.88 -2.14
C GLN A 13 -19.45 2.62 -1.47
N CYS A 14 -19.99 2.23 -0.30
CA CYS A 14 -19.58 1.01 0.38
C CYS A 14 -19.82 -0.26 -0.45
N LEU A 15 -20.84 -0.28 -1.30
CA LEU A 15 -21.16 -1.41 -2.17
C LEU A 15 -20.30 -1.41 -3.45
N LEU A 16 -20.24 -0.28 -4.15
CA LEU A 16 -19.67 -0.18 -5.49
C LEU A 16 -18.13 -0.06 -5.51
N VAL A 17 -17.51 0.42 -4.42
CA VAL A 17 -16.03 0.46 -4.36
C VAL A 17 -15.48 -0.95 -4.27
N PRO A 18 -14.58 -1.37 -5.17
CA PRO A 18 -13.95 -2.69 -5.14
C PRO A 18 -13.23 -2.92 -3.81
N LYS A 19 -13.27 -4.15 -3.32
CA LYS A 19 -12.56 -4.55 -2.10
C LYS A 19 -11.14 -5.02 -2.39
N TYR A 20 -10.92 -5.37 -3.65
CA TYR A 20 -9.64 -5.80 -4.18
C TYR A 20 -9.35 -5.07 -5.48
N ALA A 21 -8.10 -4.92 -5.84
CA ALA A 21 -7.70 -4.40 -7.14
C ALA A 21 -7.64 -5.58 -8.13
N SER A 22 -8.66 -5.71 -9.00
CA SER A 22 -8.73 -6.79 -9.98
C SER A 22 -8.73 -8.18 -9.28
N ASP A 23 -8.04 -9.16 -9.83
CA ASP A 23 -7.85 -10.48 -9.23
C ASP A 23 -6.79 -10.48 -8.11
N ILE A 24 -6.16 -9.34 -7.87
CA ILE A 24 -5.09 -9.16 -6.91
C ILE A 24 -5.71 -8.65 -5.59
N LYS A 25 -5.48 -9.39 -4.51
CA LYS A 25 -6.04 -9.07 -3.19
C LYS A 25 -5.33 -7.91 -2.49
N GLU A 26 -4.24 -7.44 -3.03
CA GLU A 26 -3.39 -6.39 -2.44
C GLU A 26 -4.10 -5.05 -2.24
N GLY A 27 -5.14 -4.76 -2.97
CA GLY A 27 -5.87 -3.50 -2.85
C GLY A 27 -6.44 -3.19 -1.45
N ALA A 28 -6.60 -4.21 -0.60
CA ALA A 28 -7.08 -4.04 0.78
C ALA A 28 -5.96 -3.79 1.80
N MET A 29 -4.70 -4.09 1.48
CA MET A 29 -3.57 -4.14 2.43
C MET A 29 -3.34 -2.83 3.20
N ILE A 30 -3.34 -1.70 2.51
CA ILE A 30 -3.14 -0.39 3.16
C ILE A 30 -4.25 -0.09 4.17
N LYS A 31 -5.47 -0.52 3.89
CA LYS A 31 -6.62 -0.29 4.78
C LYS A 31 -6.59 -1.21 6.00
N GLU A 32 -6.02 -2.39 5.90
CA GLU A 32 -5.91 -3.34 7.01
C GLU A 32 -5.15 -2.75 8.21
N TYR A 33 -4.13 -1.93 7.94
CA TYR A 33 -3.37 -1.25 8.98
C TYR A 33 -4.26 -0.54 10.01
N TYR A 34 -5.34 0.10 9.59
CA TYR A 34 -6.19 0.86 10.52
C TYR A 34 -6.98 -0.01 11.49
N ASN A 35 -7.06 -1.31 11.22
CA ASN A 35 -7.75 -2.30 12.06
C ASN A 35 -6.76 -3.14 12.90
N SER A 36 -5.45 -3.00 12.66
CA SER A 36 -4.41 -3.68 13.46
C SER A 36 -4.16 -2.95 14.78
N GLU A 37 -3.50 -3.62 15.70
CA GLU A 37 -2.93 -3.00 16.89
C GLU A 37 -1.88 -1.93 16.49
N LYS A 38 -1.63 -0.98 17.38
CA LYS A 38 -0.74 0.16 17.14
C LYS A 38 0.36 0.18 18.20
N ASN A 39 1.29 -0.75 18.09
CA ASN A 39 2.46 -0.83 18.98
C ASN A 39 3.58 -1.62 18.27
N HIS A 40 3.96 -1.17 17.08
CA HIS A 40 5.00 -1.84 16.33
C HIS A 40 6.35 -1.16 16.55
N ASP A 41 7.38 -1.97 16.82
CA ASP A 41 8.76 -1.50 16.96
C ASP A 41 9.33 -1.07 15.60
N VAL A 42 8.95 -1.78 14.53
CA VAL A 42 9.45 -1.58 13.17
C VAL A 42 8.30 -1.34 12.20
N LEU A 43 8.38 -0.24 11.47
CA LEU A 43 7.52 0.02 10.31
C LEU A 43 8.32 -0.25 9.03
N ILE A 44 7.73 -0.97 8.09
CA ILE A 44 8.36 -1.32 6.82
C ILE A 44 7.50 -0.76 5.69
N LEU A 45 8.13 -0.01 4.77
CA LEU A 45 7.46 0.70 3.68
C LEU A 45 8.07 0.31 2.34
N GLY A 46 7.22 0.05 1.35
CA GLY A 46 7.69 -0.27 0.00
C GLY A 46 6.65 -1.00 -0.84
N ASP A 47 7.12 -1.54 -1.93
CA ASP A 47 6.33 -2.28 -2.91
C ASP A 47 6.27 -3.80 -2.62
N CYS A 48 6.03 -4.62 -3.66
CA CYS A 48 5.95 -6.07 -3.54
C CYS A 48 7.25 -6.71 -3.00
N GLU A 49 8.40 -6.12 -3.26
CA GLU A 49 9.68 -6.58 -2.71
C GLU A 49 9.66 -6.65 -1.17
N VAL A 50 8.85 -5.82 -0.52
CA VAL A 50 8.76 -5.75 0.93
C VAL A 50 7.71 -6.73 1.46
N TYR A 51 6.47 -6.63 0.98
CA TYR A 51 5.36 -7.39 1.57
C TYR A 51 5.30 -8.87 1.16
N GLU A 52 6.12 -9.29 0.20
CA GLU A 52 6.28 -10.69 -0.19
C GLU A 52 7.53 -11.34 0.41
N ASN A 53 8.58 -10.56 0.73
CA ASN A 53 9.88 -11.10 1.13
C ASN A 53 10.23 -10.89 2.60
N ILE A 54 9.65 -9.88 3.28
CA ILE A 54 9.92 -9.62 4.70
C ILE A 54 8.74 -10.14 5.52
N SER A 55 9.01 -11.05 6.45
CA SER A 55 7.99 -11.66 7.30
C SER A 55 7.98 -11.06 8.71
N PRO A 56 6.97 -10.25 9.06
CA PRO A 56 6.76 -9.81 10.45
C PRO A 56 6.60 -10.96 11.44
N VAL A 57 6.02 -12.08 10.99
CA VAL A 57 5.88 -13.28 11.83
C VAL A 57 7.24 -13.84 12.21
N THR A 58 8.15 -13.99 11.24
CA THR A 58 9.50 -14.47 11.50
C THR A 58 10.31 -13.51 12.39
N MET A 59 10.12 -12.20 12.24
CA MET A 59 10.74 -11.20 13.11
C MET A 59 10.26 -11.34 14.56
N TRP A 60 8.96 -11.57 14.75
CA TRP A 60 8.40 -11.80 16.07
C TRP A 60 8.87 -13.14 16.68
N GLU A 61 8.74 -14.24 15.95
CA GLU A 61 9.07 -15.59 16.45
C GLU A 61 10.55 -15.74 16.83
N ASN A 62 11.46 -15.18 16.04
CA ASN A 62 12.90 -15.34 16.27
C ASN A 62 13.52 -14.27 17.16
N TYR A 63 12.95 -13.06 17.18
CA TYR A 63 13.61 -11.90 17.82
C TYR A 63 12.71 -11.12 18.76
N GLY A 64 11.41 -11.45 18.83
CA GLY A 64 10.44 -10.68 19.63
C GLY A 64 10.18 -9.27 19.09
N ILE A 65 10.52 -9.00 17.82
CA ILE A 65 10.38 -7.69 17.21
C ILE A 65 8.99 -7.57 16.59
N SER A 66 8.19 -6.64 17.10
CA SER A 66 6.88 -6.31 16.55
C SER A 66 7.06 -5.44 15.32
N SER A 67 6.50 -5.85 14.18
CA SER A 67 6.63 -5.09 12.94
C SER A 67 5.37 -5.09 12.09
N TYR A 68 5.20 -4.05 11.29
CA TYR A 68 4.12 -3.91 10.33
C TYR A 68 4.63 -3.41 8.98
N ILE A 69 4.06 -3.96 7.90
CA ILE A 69 4.37 -3.57 6.53
C ILE A 69 3.21 -2.72 5.98
N ARG A 70 3.49 -1.50 5.57
CA ARG A 70 2.56 -0.65 4.80
C ARG A 70 3.05 -0.56 3.37
N GLY A 71 2.74 -1.59 2.59
CA GLY A 71 3.17 -1.74 1.20
C GLY A 71 2.01 -1.96 0.25
N SER A 72 2.22 -1.63 -1.01
CA SER A 72 1.33 -1.90 -2.13
C SER A 72 2.13 -2.08 -3.42
N ALA A 73 1.56 -2.79 -4.40
CA ALA A 73 2.26 -3.00 -5.67
C ALA A 73 2.64 -1.67 -6.32
N GLU A 74 3.90 -1.59 -6.81
CA GLU A 74 4.46 -0.39 -7.47
C GLU A 74 4.35 0.89 -6.63
N GLN A 75 4.46 0.76 -5.32
CA GLN A 75 4.36 1.90 -4.40
C GLN A 75 5.49 2.90 -4.63
N LEU A 76 5.10 4.16 -4.89
CA LEU A 76 6.03 5.25 -5.12
C LEU A 76 6.68 5.73 -3.82
N ILE A 77 7.87 6.33 -3.92
CA ILE A 77 8.62 6.76 -2.73
C ILE A 77 7.85 7.83 -1.92
N TRP A 78 7.19 8.77 -2.58
CA TRP A 78 6.38 9.78 -1.89
C TRP A 78 5.10 9.19 -1.29
N GLN A 79 4.53 8.13 -1.86
CA GLN A 79 3.43 7.39 -1.23
C GLN A 79 3.92 6.74 0.07
N SER A 80 5.12 6.16 0.07
CA SER A 80 5.78 5.63 1.28
C SER A 80 5.98 6.73 2.33
N TYR A 81 6.42 7.91 1.92
CA TYR A 81 6.56 9.08 2.81
C TYR A 81 5.23 9.49 3.45
N TYR A 82 4.17 9.64 2.66
CA TYR A 82 2.86 10.01 3.21
C TYR A 82 2.20 8.91 4.05
N LEU A 83 2.50 7.64 3.77
CA LEU A 83 2.10 6.53 4.62
C LEU A 83 2.85 6.56 5.97
N LEU A 84 4.13 6.92 5.98
CA LEU A 84 4.89 7.15 7.21
C LEU A 84 4.26 8.27 8.04
N GLU A 85 4.05 9.45 7.44
CA GLU A 85 3.42 10.59 8.09
C GLU A 85 2.02 10.26 8.66
N ASP A 86 1.27 9.43 7.92
CA ASP A 86 -0.03 8.94 8.39
C ASP A 86 0.11 7.95 9.56
N THR A 87 1.11 7.05 9.52
CA THR A 87 1.40 6.10 10.61
C THR A 87 1.76 6.82 11.89
N LEU A 88 2.58 7.86 11.82
CA LEU A 88 3.06 8.62 12.98
C LEU A 88 1.95 9.33 13.77
N LYS A 89 0.73 9.39 13.24
CA LYS A 89 -0.46 9.85 14.00
C LYS A 89 -0.97 8.79 14.98
N TYR A 90 -0.69 7.53 14.72
CA TYR A 90 -1.25 6.40 15.47
C TYR A 90 -0.22 5.71 16.35
N GLU A 91 1.04 5.65 15.92
CA GLU A 91 2.13 4.99 16.63
C GLU A 91 3.48 5.63 16.30
N LYS A 92 4.50 5.29 17.09
CA LYS A 92 5.87 5.80 16.93
C LYS A 92 6.83 4.62 16.87
N PRO A 93 7.03 4.00 15.70
CA PRO A 93 7.99 2.92 15.54
C PRO A 93 9.40 3.40 15.85
N GLN A 94 10.22 2.54 16.44
CA GLN A 94 11.62 2.83 16.77
C GLN A 94 12.50 2.82 15.52
N VAL A 95 12.12 1.99 14.53
CA VAL A 95 12.85 1.84 13.27
C VAL A 95 11.89 1.92 12.10
N VAL A 96 12.30 2.59 11.05
CA VAL A 96 11.58 2.63 9.76
C VAL A 96 12.49 2.06 8.68
N ILE A 97 12.04 1.03 8.00
CA ILE A 97 12.70 0.43 6.84
C ILE A 97 11.97 0.88 5.59
N VAL A 98 12.69 1.43 4.63
CA VAL A 98 12.10 1.89 3.35
C VAL A 98 12.81 1.18 2.20
N ASN A 99 12.02 0.60 1.27
CA ASN A 99 12.57 0.04 0.06
C ASN A 99 13.07 1.16 -0.87
N VAL A 100 14.37 1.17 -1.11
CA VAL A 100 15.01 2.20 -1.96
C VAL A 100 14.77 1.99 -3.46
N LEU A 101 14.30 0.82 -3.88
CA LEU A 101 13.94 0.58 -5.29
C LEU A 101 12.89 1.56 -5.78
N ALA A 102 11.94 1.95 -4.91
CA ALA A 102 10.95 2.98 -5.20
C ALA A 102 11.54 4.35 -5.60
N MET A 103 12.81 4.63 -5.27
CA MET A 103 13.49 5.86 -5.70
C MET A 103 13.84 5.87 -7.21
N THR A 104 13.82 4.71 -7.85
CA THR A 104 14.07 4.60 -9.30
C THR A 104 12.81 4.87 -10.13
N GLN A 105 11.65 4.83 -9.50
CA GLN A 105 10.37 5.05 -10.15
C GLN A 105 9.97 6.52 -9.97
N ARG A 106 9.86 7.26 -11.09
CA ARG A 106 9.52 8.68 -11.07
C ARG A 106 8.03 8.95 -11.19
N ASP A 107 7.31 8.06 -11.87
CA ASP A 107 5.90 8.24 -12.18
C ASP A 107 5.13 6.96 -11.89
N ALA A 108 3.83 7.11 -11.59
CA ALA A 108 2.94 5.98 -11.46
C ALA A 108 2.78 5.26 -12.81
N LYS A 109 2.86 3.94 -12.79
CA LYS A 109 2.65 3.14 -14.00
C LYS A 109 1.21 3.21 -14.53
N SER A 110 0.24 3.35 -13.63
CA SER A 110 -1.17 3.51 -13.97
C SER A 110 -2.00 3.95 -12.77
N GLU A 111 -3.23 4.46 -13.04
CA GLU A 111 -4.25 4.76 -12.02
C GLU A 111 -4.50 3.55 -11.09
N ALA A 112 -4.50 2.33 -11.62
CA ALA A 112 -4.76 1.13 -10.82
C ALA A 112 -3.72 0.95 -9.70
N TYR A 113 -2.44 1.13 -9.99
CA TYR A 113 -1.38 1.05 -8.97
C TYR A 113 -1.47 2.19 -7.96
N ASN A 114 -1.74 3.42 -8.41
CA ASN A 114 -1.99 4.54 -7.50
C ASN A 114 -3.11 4.21 -6.52
N ARG A 115 -4.21 3.64 -7.01
CA ARG A 115 -5.38 3.32 -6.19
C ARG A 115 -5.12 2.22 -5.17
N MET A 116 -4.21 1.27 -5.43
CA MET A 116 -3.82 0.25 -4.45
C MET A 116 -3.31 0.88 -3.15
N THR A 117 -2.57 1.97 -3.24
CA THR A 117 -2.13 2.73 -2.06
C THR A 117 -3.20 3.70 -1.59
N LEU A 118 -3.66 4.58 -2.48
CA LEU A 118 -4.41 5.77 -2.12
C LEU A 118 -5.84 5.47 -1.68
N ASP A 119 -6.53 4.51 -2.31
CA ASP A 119 -7.89 4.16 -1.92
C ASP A 119 -7.94 3.52 -0.52
N GLY A 120 -6.85 2.85 -0.11
CA GLY A 120 -6.69 2.29 1.23
C GLY A 120 -6.44 3.31 2.34
N MET A 121 -5.95 4.50 2.03
CA MET A 121 -5.68 5.55 3.02
C MET A 121 -6.98 6.20 3.55
N LYS A 122 -7.04 6.45 4.86
CA LYS A 122 -8.10 7.29 5.45
C LYS A 122 -7.97 8.74 4.95
N LEU A 123 -9.12 9.40 4.73
CA LEU A 123 -9.13 10.80 4.31
C LEU A 123 -8.41 11.67 5.32
N SER A 124 -7.34 12.33 4.87
CA SER A 124 -6.47 13.17 5.69
C SER A 124 -5.68 14.11 4.79
N LYS A 125 -5.00 15.12 5.39
CA LYS A 125 -4.08 15.98 4.65
C LYS A 125 -2.99 15.18 3.92
N TYR A 126 -2.55 14.07 4.50
CA TYR A 126 -1.53 13.20 3.91
C TYR A 126 -2.04 12.42 2.71
N LYS A 127 -3.28 11.90 2.78
CA LYS A 127 -3.93 11.30 1.60
C LYS A 127 -4.07 12.32 0.47
N ILE A 128 -4.53 13.52 0.77
CA ILE A 128 -4.70 14.59 -0.25
C ILE A 128 -3.36 14.95 -0.88
N ALA A 129 -2.31 15.11 -0.08
CA ALA A 129 -0.97 15.39 -0.58
C ALA A 129 -0.43 14.23 -1.44
N SER A 130 -0.58 12.98 -0.95
CA SER A 130 -0.16 11.79 -1.70
C SER A 130 -0.88 11.65 -3.04
N ILE A 131 -2.19 11.94 -3.10
CA ILE A 131 -2.95 11.96 -4.36
C ILE A 131 -2.34 12.98 -5.32
N ARG A 132 -2.11 14.22 -4.85
CA ARG A 132 -1.58 15.31 -5.69
C ARG A 132 -0.24 14.96 -6.33
N GLU A 133 0.64 14.34 -5.57
CA GLU A 133 1.97 13.94 -6.05
C GLU A 133 1.97 12.68 -6.92
N SER A 134 0.92 11.86 -6.82
CA SER A 134 0.85 10.55 -7.50
C SER A 134 0.00 10.57 -8.76
N MET A 135 -0.97 11.48 -8.87
CA MET A 135 -1.88 11.54 -10.02
C MET A 135 -1.13 11.83 -11.30
N THR A 136 -1.50 11.11 -12.35
CA THR A 136 -1.16 11.45 -13.72
C THR A 136 -2.11 12.52 -14.26
N GLU A 137 -1.78 13.10 -15.43
CA GLU A 137 -2.61 14.16 -16.05
C GLU A 137 -4.02 13.68 -16.41
N GLU A 138 -4.22 12.40 -16.63
CA GLU A 138 -5.51 11.79 -16.99
C GLU A 138 -6.39 11.50 -15.79
N GLU A 139 -5.86 11.55 -14.58
CA GLU A 139 -6.57 11.21 -13.36
C GLU A 139 -7.25 12.45 -12.74
N ASN A 140 -8.30 12.19 -11.95
CA ASN A 140 -9.08 13.27 -11.31
C ASN A 140 -9.06 13.09 -9.78
N MET A 141 -8.57 14.11 -9.07
CA MET A 141 -8.55 14.14 -7.61
C MET A 141 -9.91 13.87 -6.98
N ALA A 142 -11.01 14.40 -7.58
CA ALA A 142 -12.35 14.18 -7.04
C ALA A 142 -12.73 12.70 -6.99
N SER A 143 -12.25 11.89 -7.93
CA SER A 143 -12.51 10.44 -7.96
C SER A 143 -11.77 9.66 -6.85
N TYR A 144 -10.70 10.21 -6.31
CA TYR A 144 -10.00 9.65 -5.15
C TYR A 144 -10.65 10.03 -3.82
N ILE A 145 -11.23 11.23 -3.75
CA ILE A 145 -11.94 11.72 -2.54
C ILE A 145 -13.34 11.11 -2.48
N PHE A 146 -14.00 11.03 -3.64
CA PHE A 146 -15.32 10.45 -3.82
C PHE A 146 -15.24 9.24 -4.78
N PRO A 147 -14.81 8.07 -4.31
CA PRO A 147 -14.61 6.89 -5.16
C PRO A 147 -15.84 6.47 -5.96
N LEU A 148 -17.04 6.84 -5.50
CA LEU A 148 -18.28 6.59 -6.24
C LEU A 148 -18.25 7.21 -7.65
N LEU A 149 -17.56 8.34 -7.86
CA LEU A 149 -17.41 8.95 -9.18
C LEU A 149 -16.67 8.04 -10.17
N ARG A 150 -15.75 7.20 -9.64
CA ARG A 150 -15.00 6.24 -10.46
C ARG A 150 -15.74 4.94 -10.66
N TYR A 151 -16.45 4.47 -9.63
CA TYR A 151 -17.02 3.13 -9.56
C TYR A 151 -18.54 3.08 -9.74
N HIS A 152 -19.20 4.18 -10.08
CA HIS A 152 -20.65 4.25 -10.21
C HIS A 152 -21.23 3.30 -11.27
N SER A 153 -20.46 2.91 -12.27
CA SER A 153 -20.89 2.00 -13.35
C SER A 153 -20.75 0.52 -13.01
N ARG A 154 -20.20 0.18 -11.85
CA ARG A 154 -19.85 -1.21 -11.45
C ARG A 154 -21.02 -2.12 -11.06
N TRP A 155 -22.26 -1.74 -11.40
CA TRP A 155 -23.45 -2.55 -11.09
C TRP A 155 -23.40 -3.98 -11.61
N SER A 156 -22.94 -4.16 -12.86
CA SER A 156 -22.90 -5.46 -13.54
C SER A 156 -21.77 -6.36 -13.05
N GLU A 157 -20.84 -5.80 -12.31
CA GLU A 157 -19.64 -6.49 -11.80
C GLU A 157 -19.78 -6.87 -10.32
N LEU A 158 -20.91 -6.56 -9.69
CA LEU A 158 -21.12 -6.87 -8.28
C LEU A 158 -21.15 -8.36 -8.04
N SER A 159 -20.38 -8.79 -7.06
CA SER A 159 -20.28 -10.16 -6.58
C SER A 159 -20.85 -10.31 -5.16
N SER A 160 -21.00 -11.56 -4.71
CA SER A 160 -21.38 -11.83 -3.32
C SER A 160 -20.37 -11.27 -2.31
N GLU A 161 -19.11 -11.11 -2.70
CA GLU A 161 -18.07 -10.52 -1.84
C GLU A 161 -18.27 -9.03 -1.62
N ASP A 162 -18.75 -8.28 -2.61
CA ASP A 162 -19.07 -6.86 -2.47
C ASP A 162 -20.10 -6.63 -1.38
N PHE A 163 -21.14 -7.47 -1.31
CA PHE A 163 -22.15 -7.43 -0.26
C PHE A 163 -21.58 -7.90 1.09
N ARG A 164 -20.80 -8.99 1.11
CA ARG A 164 -20.18 -9.53 2.33
C ARG A 164 -19.25 -8.52 3.00
N TYR A 165 -18.45 -7.82 2.21
CA TYR A 165 -17.45 -6.87 2.69
C TYR A 165 -17.89 -5.41 2.58
N MET A 166 -19.19 -5.16 2.40
CA MET A 166 -19.74 -3.81 2.31
C MET A 166 -19.34 -2.93 3.52
N TRP A 167 -19.29 -3.54 4.72
CA TRP A 167 -18.98 -2.85 5.97
C TRP A 167 -17.61 -3.24 6.56
N LYS A 168 -17.07 -4.36 6.14
CA LYS A 168 -15.85 -4.92 6.71
C LYS A 168 -14.80 -5.09 5.64
N THR A 169 -13.63 -4.50 5.83
CA THR A 169 -12.49 -4.75 4.96
C THR A 169 -12.03 -6.21 5.13
N PRO A 170 -11.88 -6.97 4.05
CA PRO A 170 -11.29 -8.30 4.14
C PRO A 170 -9.84 -8.19 4.61
N SER A 171 -9.43 -9.11 5.46
CA SER A 171 -8.03 -9.26 5.87
C SER A 171 -7.38 -10.31 4.98
N VAL A 172 -6.32 -9.94 4.28
CA VAL A 172 -5.57 -10.81 3.38
C VAL A 172 -4.10 -10.93 3.80
N THR A 173 -3.68 -10.13 4.77
CA THR A 173 -2.29 -10.10 5.23
C THR A 173 -2.16 -10.46 6.71
N THR A 174 -0.95 -10.80 7.12
CA THR A 174 -0.54 -10.85 8.52
C THR A 174 0.44 -9.71 8.77
N ASN A 175 0.02 -8.67 9.48
CA ASN A 175 0.78 -7.43 9.69
C ASN A 175 1.35 -6.82 8.39
N GLY A 176 0.53 -6.83 7.33
CA GLY A 176 0.93 -6.33 6.02
C GLY A 176 1.75 -7.31 5.17
N TYR A 177 2.10 -8.49 5.67
CA TYR A 177 2.78 -9.53 4.91
C TYR A 177 1.77 -10.37 4.13
N LEU A 178 1.93 -10.42 2.81
CA LEU A 178 1.08 -11.22 1.92
C LEU A 178 1.65 -12.64 1.79
N MET A 179 1.12 -13.55 2.60
CA MET A 179 1.54 -14.95 2.57
C MET A 179 1.04 -15.63 1.29
N GLN A 180 1.95 -15.95 0.39
CA GLN A 180 1.65 -16.72 -0.82
C GLN A 180 1.95 -18.21 -0.62
N LYS A 181 0.99 -19.05 -0.98
CA LYS A 181 1.12 -20.51 -0.98
C LYS A 181 1.26 -20.99 -2.42
N GLY A 182 2.40 -20.83 -3.02
CA GLY A 182 2.59 -21.28 -4.39
C GLY A 182 4.05 -21.57 -4.69
N VAL A 183 4.32 -22.72 -5.32
CA VAL A 183 5.64 -23.01 -5.87
C VAL A 183 5.58 -22.70 -7.36
N ARG A 184 6.33 -21.71 -7.81
CA ARG A 184 6.57 -21.45 -9.24
C ARG A 184 7.95 -21.99 -9.60
N PRO A 185 8.07 -23.22 -10.10
CA PRO A 185 9.36 -23.75 -10.50
C PRO A 185 9.93 -22.90 -11.64
N VAL A 186 11.10 -22.33 -11.45
CA VAL A 186 11.84 -21.62 -12.49
C VAL A 186 12.37 -22.66 -13.47
N LYS A 187 11.82 -22.69 -14.67
CA LYS A 187 12.23 -23.62 -15.74
C LYS A 187 13.58 -23.27 -16.37
N THR A 188 14.02 -22.04 -16.24
CA THR A 188 15.31 -21.56 -16.73
C THR A 188 15.96 -20.67 -15.69
N ILE A 189 17.18 -21.02 -15.31
CA ILE A 189 18.02 -20.10 -14.52
C ILE A 189 18.43 -19.00 -15.52
N PRO A 190 18.07 -17.73 -15.31
CA PRO A 190 18.58 -16.65 -16.14
C PRO A 190 20.11 -16.73 -16.09
N LYS A 191 20.77 -16.78 -17.25
CA LYS A 191 22.23 -16.60 -17.27
C LYS A 191 22.50 -15.26 -16.61
N ALA A 192 23.25 -15.27 -15.51
CA ALA A 192 23.69 -14.05 -14.88
C ALA A 192 24.34 -13.17 -15.95
N ALA A 193 23.82 -11.95 -16.12
CA ALA A 193 24.47 -10.99 -16.99
C ALA A 193 25.91 -10.81 -16.49
N PRO A 194 26.91 -10.82 -17.37
CA PRO A 194 28.29 -10.64 -16.93
C PRO A 194 28.40 -9.29 -16.20
N LEU A 195 28.75 -9.31 -14.92
CA LEU A 195 28.97 -8.15 -14.06
C LEU A 195 30.18 -7.30 -14.50
N ALA A 196 30.75 -7.56 -15.66
CA ALA A 196 31.99 -6.93 -16.14
C ALA A 196 31.94 -5.40 -16.24
N ASN A 197 30.76 -4.79 -16.19
CA ASN A 197 30.58 -3.34 -16.22
C ASN A 197 29.92 -2.77 -14.94
N TYR A 198 29.85 -3.56 -13.88
CA TYR A 198 29.33 -3.08 -12.60
C TYR A 198 30.50 -2.49 -11.78
N THR A 199 30.58 -1.18 -11.77
CA THR A 199 31.39 -0.50 -10.77
C THR A 199 30.59 -0.49 -9.48
N SER A 200 30.93 -1.35 -8.53
CA SER A 200 30.31 -1.30 -7.20
C SER A 200 30.74 0.00 -6.53
N VAL A 201 29.79 0.93 -6.38
CA VAL A 201 30.01 2.10 -5.55
C VAL A 201 29.65 1.72 -4.13
N SER A 202 30.65 1.47 -3.30
CA SER A 202 30.44 1.28 -1.87
C SER A 202 30.23 2.63 -1.22
N TYR A 203 29.00 2.98 -0.90
CA TYR A 203 28.71 4.12 -0.01
C TYR A 203 28.91 3.66 1.43
N THR A 204 30.06 3.96 2.00
CA THR A 204 30.38 3.59 3.37
C THR A 204 29.73 4.46 4.43
N HIS A 205 29.19 5.62 4.08
CA HIS A 205 28.50 6.49 5.02
C HIS A 205 27.40 7.32 4.32
N LEU A 206 26.14 7.08 4.71
CA LEU A 206 25.08 8.07 4.65
C LEU A 206 25.13 8.86 5.97
N THR A 207 25.88 9.95 6.01
CA THR A 207 25.81 10.89 7.11
C THR A 207 24.55 11.74 6.91
N LEU A 208 23.54 11.52 7.74
CA LEU A 208 22.46 12.48 7.90
C LEU A 208 23.08 13.76 8.50
N PRO A 209 22.74 14.97 8.00
CA PRO A 209 23.18 16.20 8.63
C PRO A 209 22.58 16.25 10.03
N THR A 210 23.41 16.12 11.03
CA THR A 210 23.03 16.43 12.41
C THR A 210 22.98 17.95 12.52
N ASN A 211 21.79 18.50 12.60
CA ASN A 211 21.62 19.90 12.99
C ASN A 211 22.08 20.01 14.46
N SER A 212 23.23 20.59 14.64
CA SER A 212 23.69 21.14 15.92
C SER A 212 22.99 22.47 16.19
#